data_8d7ea8a120a4b3fe2abdae48bacb8b7e
#
_entry.id   8d7ea8a120a4b3fe2abdae48bacb8b7e
#
_cell.length_a   1.000
_cell.length_b   1.000
_cell.length_c   1.000
_cell.angle_alpha   90.00
_cell.angle_beta   90.00
_cell.angle_gamma   90.00
#
_symmetry.space_group_name_H-M   'P 1'
#
loop_
_entity.id
_entity.type
_entity.pdbx_description
1 polymer ?
#
loop_
_entity_poly.entity_id
_entity_poly.type
_entity_poly.pdbx_seq_one_letter_code
_entity_poly.pdbx_strand_id
1 'polypeptide(L)'
;HNTERKHKTKTFKTLINKTGVWYSIEICWNANKNRRIITKIHDSLKKLPFKLEQIARDLELPILKGEIDYNKHRPIGYEPTQEEIKYLQNDVQILALAIEIQFKENLKKMTIGSDCLFTYKEMLGNGDAKNGEKKYRKLFPVLDKFVDKVIREAYRGGWTYVNPRYKNVLLKSGIILDVNSEYPWAMRHNLMPYGVPMYFNGEYKENKTFPLYVQRIECSFELKDGYLPMIQIKGKPLHFKGNEYLQNSKGLRVVLSLTNIDLELFKEHYHIINPRYVDGFMFKGAY
;
A
#
# COMPACT_ATOMS: atom_id res chain seq x y z
N HIS A 1 18.21 4.85 -4.59
CA HIS A 1 18.50 4.93 -6.00
C HIS A 1 19.93 4.52 -6.33
N ASN A 2 20.34 3.29 -6.09
CA ASN A 2 21.56 2.73 -6.65
C ASN A 2 21.35 1.23 -6.79
N THR A 3 20.61 0.83 -7.81
CA THR A 3 20.19 -0.54 -8.09
C THR A 3 21.28 -1.40 -8.76
N GLU A 4 22.49 -0.89 -8.98
CA GLU A 4 23.54 -1.58 -9.75
C GLU A 4 24.93 -1.67 -9.10
N ARG A 5 25.08 -1.43 -7.82
CA ARG A 5 26.37 -1.72 -7.21
C ARG A 5 26.46 -3.19 -6.85
N LYS A 6 27.15 -3.98 -7.68
CA LYS A 6 27.61 -5.33 -7.32
C LYS A 6 28.25 -5.28 -5.92
N HIS A 7 27.89 -6.21 -5.05
CA HIS A 7 28.53 -6.33 -3.76
C HIS A 7 30.05 -6.48 -3.95
N LYS A 8 30.82 -5.56 -3.37
CA LYS A 8 32.27 -5.64 -3.25
C LYS A 8 32.64 -6.12 -1.86
N THR A 9 33.76 -6.83 -1.73
CA THR A 9 34.29 -7.24 -0.42
C THR A 9 34.49 -6.03 0.49
N LYS A 10 34.15 -6.15 1.78
CA LYS A 10 34.25 -5.10 2.81
C LYS A 10 33.39 -3.85 2.50
N THR A 11 32.25 -4.03 1.86
CA THR A 11 31.29 -2.95 1.63
C THR A 11 29.94 -3.28 2.26
N PHE A 12 29.12 -2.28 2.45
CA PHE A 12 27.73 -2.46 2.90
C PHE A 12 26.76 -1.69 2.00
N LYS A 13 25.53 -2.14 1.99
CA LYS A 13 24.38 -1.45 1.38
C LYS A 13 23.31 -1.26 2.40
N THR A 14 22.65 -0.12 2.35
CA THR A 14 21.51 0.18 3.21
C THR A 14 20.25 0.40 2.37
N LEU A 15 19.13 -0.01 2.90
CA LEU A 15 17.81 0.35 2.40
C LEU A 15 17.17 1.30 3.40
N ILE A 16 17.13 2.58 3.03
CA ILE A 16 16.55 3.66 3.84
C ILE A 16 15.52 4.37 2.97
N ASN A 17 14.35 4.70 3.52
CA ASN A 17 13.34 5.46 2.79
C ASN A 17 13.69 6.96 2.72
N LYS A 18 12.85 7.72 2.02
CA LYS A 18 13.03 9.17 1.86
C LYS A 18 12.90 9.96 3.18
N THR A 19 12.29 9.38 4.19
CA THR A 19 12.09 9.99 5.52
C THR A 19 13.15 9.54 6.52
N GLY A 20 14.21 8.83 6.10
CA GLY A 20 15.30 8.39 6.94
C GLY A 20 15.05 7.10 7.72
N VAL A 21 13.93 6.42 7.49
CA VAL A 21 13.62 5.15 8.18
C VAL A 21 14.43 4.01 7.56
N TRP A 22 15.13 3.27 8.41
CA TRP A 22 15.94 2.12 8.05
C TRP A 22 15.07 0.87 7.84
N TYR A 23 15.38 0.10 6.80
CA TYR A 23 14.76 -1.18 6.50
C TYR A 23 15.73 -2.34 6.61
N SER A 24 16.93 -2.19 6.06
CA SER A 24 17.93 -3.23 6.10
C SER A 24 19.35 -2.72 5.87
N ILE A 25 20.31 -3.50 6.37
CA ILE A 25 21.72 -3.36 6.05
C ILE A 25 22.22 -4.70 5.53
N GLU A 26 22.88 -4.71 4.38
CA GLU A 26 23.59 -5.87 3.83
C GLU A 26 25.10 -5.61 3.89
N ILE A 27 25.83 -6.39 4.68
CA ILE A 27 27.27 -6.30 4.85
C ILE A 27 27.91 -7.41 4.02
N CYS A 28 28.73 -7.04 3.06
CA CYS A 28 29.49 -7.99 2.24
C CYS A 28 30.89 -8.18 2.80
N TRP A 29 31.13 -9.29 3.47
CA TRP A 29 32.43 -9.64 4.04
C TRP A 29 33.42 -10.14 2.98
N ASN A 30 32.91 -10.93 2.03
CA ASN A 30 33.71 -11.48 0.92
C ASN A 30 32.83 -11.57 -0.35
N ALA A 31 33.38 -11.20 -1.48
CA ALA A 31 32.75 -11.27 -2.80
C ALA A 31 33.74 -11.78 -3.86
N ASN A 32 34.10 -13.05 -3.79
CA ASN A 32 34.92 -13.74 -4.80
C ASN A 32 34.00 -14.33 -5.90
N LYS A 33 34.62 -14.72 -7.04
CA LYS A 33 33.86 -15.34 -8.16
C LYS A 33 33.04 -16.56 -7.72
N ASN A 34 33.53 -17.32 -6.73
CA ASN A 34 32.94 -18.60 -6.32
C ASN A 34 32.19 -18.55 -4.98
N ARG A 35 32.33 -17.49 -4.18
CA ARG A 35 31.70 -17.41 -2.86
C ARG A 35 31.42 -15.97 -2.46
N ARG A 36 30.17 -15.74 -1.99
CA ARG A 36 29.78 -14.47 -1.36
C ARG A 36 29.36 -14.73 0.07
N ILE A 37 29.90 -13.98 1.00
CA ILE A 37 29.51 -13.99 2.41
C ILE A 37 28.86 -12.65 2.70
N ILE A 38 27.55 -12.67 2.94
CA ILE A 38 26.76 -11.48 3.18
C ILE A 38 25.96 -11.69 4.47
N THR A 39 26.08 -10.74 5.40
CA THR A 39 25.19 -10.64 6.56
C THR A 39 24.11 -9.61 6.24
N LYS A 40 22.85 -10.01 6.48
CA LYS A 40 21.69 -9.12 6.31
C LYS A 40 21.07 -8.86 7.67
N ILE A 41 20.93 -7.59 8.00
CA ILE A 41 20.29 -7.11 9.21
C ILE A 41 19.00 -6.39 8.78
N HIS A 42 17.87 -6.78 9.33
CA HIS A 42 16.56 -6.21 9.01
C HIS A 42 15.92 -5.62 10.26
N ASP A 43 15.17 -4.53 10.09
CA ASP A 43 14.31 -4.02 11.14
C ASP A 43 13.05 -4.90 11.25
N SER A 44 12.90 -5.57 12.38
CA SER A 44 11.77 -6.48 12.66
C SER A 44 10.41 -5.75 12.74
N LEU A 45 10.39 -4.46 13.03
CA LEU A 45 9.16 -3.65 13.06
C LEU A 45 8.40 -3.68 11.72
N LYS A 46 9.09 -3.96 10.61
CA LYS A 46 8.45 -4.08 9.28
C LYS A 46 7.70 -5.40 9.11
N LYS A 47 8.01 -6.38 9.93
CA LYS A 47 7.37 -7.70 9.93
C LYS A 47 6.39 -7.84 11.10
N LEU A 48 6.75 -7.34 12.26
CA LEU A 48 5.96 -7.39 13.50
C LEU A 48 5.76 -5.95 14.00
N PRO A 49 4.80 -5.20 13.43
CA PRO A 49 4.61 -3.77 13.74
C PRO A 49 3.85 -3.54 15.06
N PHE A 50 4.20 -4.27 16.09
CA PHE A 50 3.58 -4.23 17.41
C PHE A 50 4.63 -4.02 18.51
N LYS A 51 4.18 -3.60 19.69
CA LYS A 51 5.05 -3.54 20.88
C LYS A 51 5.44 -4.95 21.31
N LEU A 52 6.68 -5.13 21.80
CA LEU A 52 7.15 -6.45 22.26
C LEU A 52 6.25 -7.08 23.32
N GLU A 53 5.71 -6.29 24.23
CA GLU A 53 4.73 -6.73 25.21
C GLU A 53 3.48 -7.35 24.56
N GLN A 54 2.95 -6.69 23.54
CA GLN A 54 1.80 -7.18 22.78
C GLN A 54 2.15 -8.46 22.00
N ILE A 55 3.32 -8.49 21.35
CA ILE A 55 3.81 -9.68 20.65
C ILE A 55 3.92 -10.87 21.59
N ALA A 56 4.49 -10.67 22.80
CA ALA A 56 4.63 -11.74 23.78
C ALA A 56 3.28 -12.29 24.23
N ARG A 57 2.30 -11.43 24.43
CA ARG A 57 0.95 -11.80 24.84
C ARG A 57 0.17 -12.48 23.72
N ASP A 58 0.14 -11.88 22.52
CA ASP A 58 -0.67 -12.36 21.39
C ASP A 58 -0.15 -13.70 20.83
N LEU A 59 1.15 -13.95 20.93
CA LEU A 59 1.78 -15.22 20.56
C LEU A 59 1.93 -16.20 21.73
N GLU A 60 1.37 -15.88 22.91
CA GLU A 60 1.42 -16.73 24.11
C GLU A 60 2.84 -17.20 24.45
N LEU A 61 3.82 -16.27 24.33
CA LEU A 61 5.22 -16.62 24.57
C LEU A 61 5.48 -16.90 26.06
N PRO A 62 6.40 -17.81 26.40
CA PRO A 62 6.72 -18.15 27.80
C PRO A 62 7.48 -17.05 28.54
N ILE A 63 7.80 -15.96 27.85
CA ILE A 63 8.56 -14.82 28.38
C ILE A 63 7.74 -13.56 28.14
N LEU A 64 7.56 -12.78 29.20
CA LEU A 64 6.92 -11.47 29.14
C LEU A 64 7.96 -10.36 29.22
N LYS A 65 7.61 -9.22 28.66
CA LYS A 65 8.42 -8.01 28.74
C LYS A 65 8.45 -7.51 30.19
N GLY A 66 9.66 -7.25 30.71
CA GLY A 66 9.83 -6.60 32.00
C GLY A 66 9.67 -5.09 31.94
N GLU A 67 9.85 -4.42 33.04
CA GLU A 67 9.86 -2.97 33.17
C GLU A 67 11.26 -2.47 33.47
N ILE A 68 11.59 -1.27 32.98
CA ILE A 68 12.85 -0.58 33.24
C ILE A 68 12.57 0.92 33.37
N ASP A 69 13.28 1.56 34.30
CA ASP A 69 13.23 3.03 34.38
C ASP A 69 14.05 3.65 33.24
N TYR A 70 13.35 4.16 32.21
CA TYR A 70 13.98 4.85 31.07
C TYR A 70 14.55 6.22 31.42
N ASN A 71 14.13 6.83 32.53
CA ASN A 71 14.61 8.13 32.97
C ASN A 71 15.89 8.05 33.81
N LYS A 72 16.28 6.85 34.22
CA LYS A 72 17.53 6.63 34.95
C LYS A 72 18.72 7.07 34.12
N HIS A 73 19.51 7.98 34.65
CA HIS A 73 20.75 8.42 33.99
C HIS A 73 21.78 7.28 33.92
N ARG A 74 22.27 7.01 32.70
CA ARG A 74 23.28 5.98 32.42
C ARG A 74 24.46 6.62 31.70
N PRO A 75 25.49 7.11 32.43
CA PRO A 75 26.64 7.74 31.83
C PRO A 75 27.51 6.77 31.03
N ILE A 76 28.44 7.30 30.23
CA ILE A 76 29.45 6.47 29.54
C ILE A 76 30.23 5.67 30.57
N GLY A 77 30.32 4.34 30.40
CA GLY A 77 30.95 3.41 31.33
C GLY A 77 30.03 2.90 32.44
N TYR A 78 28.72 3.20 32.41
CA TYR A 78 27.74 2.62 33.31
C TYR A 78 27.66 1.10 33.10
N GLU A 79 27.80 0.34 34.20
CA GLU A 79 27.58 -1.11 34.19
C GLU A 79 26.11 -1.42 34.51
N PRO A 80 25.39 -2.13 33.60
CA PRO A 80 24.00 -2.48 33.81
C PRO A 80 23.81 -3.40 35.03
N THR A 81 22.77 -3.19 35.79
CA THR A 81 22.37 -4.12 36.86
C THR A 81 21.91 -5.46 36.31
N GLN A 82 21.84 -6.49 37.14
CA GLN A 82 21.32 -7.81 36.76
C GLN A 82 19.86 -7.74 36.29
N GLU A 83 19.05 -6.85 36.84
CA GLU A 83 17.67 -6.59 36.42
C GLU A 83 17.62 -5.96 35.02
N GLU A 84 18.47 -4.99 34.77
CA GLU A 84 18.58 -4.36 33.45
C GLU A 84 19.08 -5.35 32.39
N ILE A 85 20.03 -6.21 32.74
CA ILE A 85 20.50 -7.30 31.85
C ILE A 85 19.36 -8.26 31.56
N LYS A 86 18.60 -8.67 32.62
CA LYS A 86 17.46 -9.57 32.46
C LYS A 86 16.37 -8.95 31.58
N TYR A 87 16.10 -7.64 31.73
CA TYR A 87 15.18 -6.90 30.88
C TYR A 87 15.60 -6.98 29.40
N LEU A 88 16.87 -6.67 29.09
CA LEU A 88 17.40 -6.74 27.72
C LEU A 88 17.35 -8.17 27.15
N GLN A 89 17.67 -9.17 27.98
CA GLN A 89 17.56 -10.58 27.57
C GLN A 89 16.13 -10.95 27.20
N ASN A 90 15.15 -10.54 27.99
CA ASN A 90 13.74 -10.79 27.71
C ASN A 90 13.30 -10.14 26.40
N ASP A 91 13.66 -8.88 26.16
CA ASP A 91 13.33 -8.18 24.92
C ASP A 91 13.90 -8.90 23.66
N VAL A 92 15.16 -9.35 23.75
CA VAL A 92 15.80 -10.10 22.65
C VAL A 92 15.15 -11.48 22.45
N GLN A 93 14.85 -12.19 23.54
CA GLN A 93 14.24 -13.53 23.48
C GLN A 93 12.81 -13.49 22.95
N ILE A 94 11.99 -12.52 23.38
CA ILE A 94 10.62 -12.32 22.82
C ILE A 94 10.69 -12.16 21.31
N LEU A 95 11.57 -11.28 20.82
CA LEU A 95 11.71 -11.06 19.40
C LEU A 95 12.20 -12.31 18.65
N ALA A 96 13.19 -13.02 19.21
CA ALA A 96 13.73 -14.23 18.60
C ALA A 96 12.67 -15.32 18.48
N LEU A 97 11.89 -15.58 19.54
CA LEU A 97 10.82 -16.56 19.56
C LEU A 97 9.70 -16.18 18.57
N ALA A 98 9.32 -14.91 18.53
CA ALA A 98 8.31 -14.42 17.59
C ALA A 98 8.74 -14.62 16.13
N ILE A 99 10.00 -14.33 15.81
CA ILE A 99 10.54 -14.54 14.47
C ILE A 99 10.66 -16.05 14.15
N GLU A 100 11.00 -16.87 15.11
CA GLU A 100 11.04 -18.33 14.94
C GLU A 100 9.66 -18.89 14.59
N ILE A 101 8.60 -18.46 15.27
CA ILE A 101 7.22 -18.83 14.95
C ILE A 101 6.90 -18.44 13.51
N GLN A 102 7.20 -17.19 13.11
CA GLN A 102 6.98 -16.75 11.74
C GLN A 102 7.72 -17.63 10.72
N PHE A 103 8.94 -18.03 11.02
CA PHE A 103 9.74 -18.89 10.12
C PHE A 103 9.20 -20.32 10.04
N LYS A 104 8.64 -20.86 11.13
CA LYS A 104 7.94 -22.16 11.12
C LYS A 104 6.71 -22.14 10.24
N GLU A 105 6.00 -21.01 10.20
CA GLU A 105 4.86 -20.73 9.32
C GLU A 105 5.27 -20.40 7.86
N ASN A 106 6.54 -20.60 7.51
CA ASN A 106 7.12 -20.25 6.20
C ASN A 106 7.09 -18.74 5.85
N LEU A 107 6.82 -17.87 6.80
CA LEU A 107 6.80 -16.42 6.63
C LEU A 107 8.23 -15.84 6.78
N LYS A 108 9.05 -15.95 5.74
CA LYS A 108 10.50 -15.66 5.76
C LYS A 108 10.90 -14.36 5.07
N LYS A 109 9.94 -13.59 4.56
CA LYS A 109 10.23 -12.32 3.89
C LYS A 109 10.40 -11.17 4.90
N MET A 110 10.93 -10.06 4.42
CA MET A 110 11.23 -8.88 5.25
C MET A 110 9.98 -8.18 5.78
N THR A 111 8.86 -8.24 5.06
CA THR A 111 7.60 -7.56 5.42
C THR A 111 6.42 -8.50 5.28
N ILE A 112 5.35 -8.24 6.04
CA ILE A 112 4.07 -8.97 5.95
C ILE A 112 3.56 -8.99 4.50
N GLY A 113 3.54 -7.84 3.82
CA GLY A 113 3.08 -7.77 2.44
C GLY A 113 3.90 -8.64 1.47
N SER A 114 5.20 -8.78 1.71
CA SER A 114 6.06 -9.66 0.91
C SER A 114 5.79 -11.15 1.20
N ASP A 115 5.48 -11.50 2.44
CA ASP A 115 5.06 -12.86 2.79
C ASP A 115 3.71 -13.19 2.15
N CYS A 116 2.71 -12.31 2.27
CA CYS A 116 1.40 -12.49 1.64
C CYS A 116 1.51 -12.66 0.12
N LEU A 117 2.30 -11.83 -0.54
CA LEU A 117 2.52 -11.94 -1.99
C LEU A 117 3.23 -13.25 -2.36
N PHE A 118 4.18 -13.69 -1.55
CA PHE A 118 4.87 -14.96 -1.77
C PHE A 118 3.90 -16.13 -1.64
N THR A 119 3.13 -16.19 -0.55
CA THR A 119 2.12 -17.22 -0.31
C THR A 119 1.07 -17.25 -1.42
N TYR A 120 0.57 -16.08 -1.84
CA TYR A 120 -0.36 -15.96 -2.96
C TYR A 120 0.21 -16.59 -4.25
N LYS A 121 1.49 -16.31 -4.55
CA LYS A 121 2.16 -16.90 -5.72
C LYS A 121 2.34 -18.42 -5.59
N GLU A 122 2.68 -18.93 -4.41
CA GLU A 122 2.74 -20.36 -4.17
C GLU A 122 1.38 -21.04 -4.40
N MET A 123 0.30 -20.44 -3.89
CA MET A 123 -1.07 -20.92 -4.12
C MET A 123 -1.43 -20.93 -5.61
N LEU A 124 -1.14 -19.88 -6.35
CA LEU A 124 -1.32 -19.83 -7.81
C LEU A 124 -0.52 -20.90 -8.54
N GLY A 125 0.63 -21.26 -8.02
CA GLY A 125 1.53 -22.27 -8.58
C GLY A 125 1.23 -23.70 -8.16
N ASN A 126 0.20 -23.94 -7.33
CA ASN A 126 -0.06 -25.23 -6.68
C ASN A 126 1.15 -25.75 -5.89
N GLY A 127 1.76 -24.87 -5.08
CA GLY A 127 2.96 -25.14 -4.29
C GLY A 127 4.29 -24.88 -5.00
N ASP A 128 4.29 -24.60 -6.31
CA ASP A 128 5.48 -24.19 -7.05
C ASP A 128 5.56 -22.68 -7.22
N ALA A 129 6.42 -22.03 -6.45
CA ALA A 129 6.61 -20.58 -6.48
C ALA A 129 7.07 -20.04 -7.86
N LYS A 130 7.82 -20.84 -8.67
CA LYS A 130 8.25 -20.41 -10.01
C LYS A 130 7.09 -20.43 -11.01
N ASN A 131 6.26 -21.46 -10.95
CA ASN A 131 5.04 -21.56 -11.74
C ASN A 131 4.05 -20.46 -11.32
N GLY A 132 3.92 -20.23 -10.01
CA GLY A 132 3.12 -19.15 -9.45
C GLY A 132 3.55 -17.76 -9.90
N GLU A 133 4.85 -17.48 -9.96
CA GLU A 133 5.38 -16.22 -10.49
C GLU A 133 5.01 -16.02 -11.96
N LYS A 134 5.08 -17.07 -12.80
CA LYS A 134 4.67 -16.99 -14.21
C LYS A 134 3.17 -16.69 -14.35
N LYS A 135 2.32 -17.39 -13.60
CA LYS A 135 0.88 -17.15 -13.57
C LYS A 135 0.55 -15.75 -13.07
N TYR A 136 1.21 -15.31 -11.99
CA TYR A 136 1.05 -13.99 -11.43
C TYR A 136 1.36 -12.88 -12.46
N ARG A 137 2.50 -12.98 -13.16
CA ARG A 137 2.87 -12.01 -14.20
C ARG A 137 1.93 -11.98 -15.40
N LYS A 138 1.26 -13.09 -15.68
CA LYS A 138 0.22 -13.15 -16.71
C LYS A 138 -1.07 -12.45 -16.27
N LEU A 139 -1.43 -12.60 -14.99
CA LEU A 139 -2.60 -11.94 -14.41
C LEU A 139 -2.34 -10.45 -14.18
N PHE A 140 -1.15 -10.09 -13.71
CA PHE A 140 -0.76 -8.73 -13.35
C PHE A 140 0.52 -8.35 -14.09
N PRO A 141 0.42 -8.06 -15.41
CA PRO A 141 1.57 -7.68 -16.23
C PRO A 141 2.12 -6.32 -15.84
N VAL A 142 3.41 -6.12 -16.10
CA VAL A 142 3.99 -4.78 -16.03
C VAL A 142 3.44 -3.96 -17.18
N LEU A 143 2.78 -2.87 -16.85
CA LEU A 143 2.16 -1.99 -17.83
C LEU A 143 3.19 -1.03 -18.46
N ASP A 144 2.92 -0.60 -19.68
CA ASP A 144 3.62 0.52 -20.29
C ASP A 144 3.47 1.80 -19.43
N LYS A 145 4.47 2.68 -19.47
CA LYS A 145 4.48 3.89 -18.65
C LYS A 145 3.30 4.83 -18.89
N PHE A 146 2.83 4.92 -20.12
CA PHE A 146 1.68 5.75 -20.44
C PHE A 146 0.39 5.14 -19.91
N VAL A 147 0.20 3.84 -20.10
CA VAL A 147 -0.94 3.08 -19.59
C VAL A 147 -0.99 3.15 -18.06
N ASP A 148 0.15 2.87 -17.40
CA ASP A 148 0.28 2.95 -15.94
C ASP A 148 -0.05 4.35 -15.42
N LYS A 149 0.40 5.40 -16.10
CA LYS A 149 0.10 6.80 -15.72
C LYS A 149 -1.41 7.08 -15.77
N VAL A 150 -2.09 6.73 -16.85
CA VAL A 150 -3.54 6.98 -16.98
C VAL A 150 -4.34 6.22 -15.92
N ILE A 151 -3.99 4.95 -15.69
CA ILE A 151 -4.66 4.15 -14.65
C ILE A 151 -4.40 4.72 -13.26
N ARG A 152 -3.18 5.18 -12.95
CA ARG A 152 -2.86 5.83 -11.67
C ARG A 152 -3.56 7.16 -11.47
N GLU A 153 -3.85 7.90 -12.54
CA GLU A 153 -4.67 9.12 -12.45
C GLU A 153 -6.11 8.82 -12.03
N ALA A 154 -6.65 7.64 -12.41
CA ALA A 154 -7.95 7.17 -11.95
C ALA A 154 -7.94 6.62 -10.51
N TYR A 155 -6.77 6.19 -9.98
CA TYR A 155 -6.67 5.65 -8.63
C TYR A 155 -6.99 6.70 -7.58
N ARG A 156 -7.91 6.36 -6.67
CA ARG A 156 -8.28 7.18 -5.51
C ARG A 156 -8.09 6.36 -4.24
N GLY A 157 -7.75 7.02 -3.15
CA GLY A 157 -7.82 6.43 -1.81
C GLY A 157 -9.26 6.29 -1.33
N GLY A 158 -9.43 5.80 -0.11
CA GLY A 158 -10.74 5.81 0.54
C GLY A 158 -11.33 7.22 0.55
N TRP A 159 -12.62 7.32 0.31
CA TRP A 159 -13.31 8.59 0.33
C TRP A 159 -13.40 9.12 1.76
N THR A 160 -12.85 10.32 2.00
CA THR A 160 -12.86 10.98 3.30
C THR A 160 -13.53 12.34 3.18
N TYR A 161 -14.56 12.57 3.98
CA TYR A 161 -15.32 13.79 3.94
C TYR A 161 -15.68 14.27 5.35
N VAL A 162 -15.54 15.57 5.57
CA VAL A 162 -16.01 16.24 6.78
C VAL A 162 -17.19 17.13 6.42
N ASN A 163 -18.33 16.88 7.02
CA ASN A 163 -19.50 17.74 6.82
C ASN A 163 -19.19 19.16 7.31
N PRO A 164 -19.25 20.17 6.43
CA PRO A 164 -18.90 21.55 6.77
C PRO A 164 -19.69 22.12 7.98
N ARG A 165 -20.92 21.65 8.21
CA ARG A 165 -21.75 22.08 9.34
C ARG A 165 -21.15 21.74 10.70
N TYR A 166 -20.35 20.68 10.75
CA TYR A 166 -19.75 20.16 11.99
C TYR A 166 -18.24 20.40 12.07
N LYS A 167 -17.65 21.06 11.08
CA LYS A 167 -16.23 21.41 11.08
C LYS A 167 -15.94 22.37 12.23
N ASN A 168 -15.00 22.01 13.09
CA ASN A 168 -14.62 22.77 14.29
C ASN A 168 -15.74 22.94 15.33
N VAL A 169 -16.78 22.11 15.30
CA VAL A 169 -17.84 22.07 16.30
C VAL A 169 -17.56 20.94 17.28
N LEU A 170 -17.60 21.26 18.59
CA LEU A 170 -17.52 20.25 19.63
C LEU A 170 -18.85 19.52 19.73
N LEU A 171 -18.86 18.24 19.33
CA LEU A 171 -20.02 17.37 19.48
C LEU A 171 -19.97 16.69 20.86
N LYS A 172 -21.08 16.75 21.60
CA LYS A 172 -21.16 16.17 22.96
C LYS A 172 -21.27 14.64 22.95
N SER A 173 -21.77 14.07 21.86
CA SER A 173 -21.94 12.61 21.70
C SER A 173 -21.89 12.25 20.23
N GLY A 174 -21.58 10.99 19.93
CA GLY A 174 -21.56 10.45 18.57
C GLY A 174 -21.45 8.93 18.59
N ILE A 175 -21.70 8.31 17.44
CA ILE A 175 -21.52 6.87 17.22
C ILE A 175 -20.40 6.73 16.18
N ILE A 176 -19.43 5.85 16.46
CA ILE A 176 -18.41 5.43 15.50
C ILE A 176 -18.84 4.08 14.96
N LEU A 177 -18.98 4.00 13.65
CA LEU A 177 -19.30 2.77 12.94
C LEU A 177 -18.11 2.39 12.05
N ASP A 178 -17.83 1.09 11.97
CA ASP A 178 -16.81 0.52 11.09
C ASP A 178 -17.39 -0.67 10.34
N VAL A 179 -16.95 -0.86 9.09
CA VAL A 179 -17.32 -2.01 8.27
C VAL A 179 -16.19 -3.02 8.32
N ASN A 180 -16.39 -4.12 9.03
CA ASN A 180 -15.37 -5.15 9.20
C ASN A 180 -14.90 -5.69 7.84
N SER A 181 -13.59 -5.58 7.60
CA SER A 181 -12.94 -6.12 6.40
C SER A 181 -13.56 -5.62 5.08
N GLU A 182 -13.96 -4.35 4.99
CA GLU A 182 -14.61 -3.75 3.82
C GLU A 182 -13.83 -3.99 2.52
N TYR A 183 -12.51 -3.74 2.52
CA TYR A 183 -11.68 -3.97 1.34
C TYR A 183 -11.61 -5.44 0.89
N PRO A 184 -11.34 -6.41 1.76
CA PRO A 184 -11.42 -7.83 1.41
C PRO A 184 -12.81 -8.25 0.91
N TRP A 185 -13.86 -7.74 1.53
CA TRP A 185 -15.23 -8.00 1.10
C TRP A 185 -15.48 -7.45 -0.31
N ALA A 186 -15.12 -6.20 -0.58
CA ALA A 186 -15.26 -5.57 -1.89
C ALA A 186 -14.45 -6.31 -2.97
N MET A 187 -13.22 -6.74 -2.67
CA MET A 187 -12.39 -7.52 -3.58
C MET A 187 -13.00 -8.88 -3.93
N ARG A 188 -13.69 -9.51 -2.98
CA ARG A 188 -14.29 -10.84 -3.17
C ARG A 188 -15.63 -10.78 -3.94
N HIS A 189 -16.42 -9.72 -3.74
CA HIS A 189 -17.78 -9.65 -4.25
C HIS A 189 -17.93 -8.80 -5.52
N ASN A 190 -16.89 -8.10 -5.91
CA ASN A 190 -16.90 -7.30 -7.11
C ASN A 190 -15.96 -7.85 -8.18
N LEU A 191 -16.28 -7.55 -9.41
CA LEU A 191 -15.44 -7.89 -10.56
C LEU A 191 -14.12 -7.11 -10.50
N MET A 192 -12.99 -7.80 -10.48
CA MET A 192 -11.66 -7.21 -10.38
C MET A 192 -10.92 -7.26 -11.73
N PRO A 193 -10.22 -6.19 -12.13
CA PRO A 193 -9.51 -6.15 -13.40
C PRO A 193 -8.26 -7.04 -13.39
N TYR A 194 -7.99 -7.71 -14.49
CA TYR A 194 -6.76 -8.49 -14.67
C TYR A 194 -6.28 -8.49 -16.14
N GLY A 195 -5.02 -8.87 -16.32
CA GLY A 195 -4.40 -9.02 -17.63
C GLY A 195 -3.96 -7.71 -18.27
N VAL A 196 -3.66 -7.76 -19.55
CA VAL A 196 -3.26 -6.59 -20.34
C VAL A 196 -4.51 -5.79 -20.72
N PRO A 197 -4.57 -4.48 -20.38
CA PRO A 197 -5.67 -3.64 -20.81
C PRO A 197 -5.66 -3.42 -22.31
N MET A 198 -6.84 -3.21 -22.89
CA MET A 198 -7.01 -2.80 -24.28
C MET A 198 -7.36 -1.31 -24.35
N TYR A 199 -6.72 -0.60 -25.28
CA TYR A 199 -7.02 0.80 -25.57
C TYR A 199 -8.33 0.90 -26.39
N PHE A 200 -9.11 1.95 -26.13
CA PHE A 200 -10.24 2.36 -26.96
C PHE A 200 -10.23 3.89 -27.13
N ASN A 201 -10.75 4.35 -28.27
CA ASN A 201 -10.86 5.76 -28.60
C ASN A 201 -12.31 6.23 -28.43
N GLY A 202 -12.51 7.44 -27.94
CA GLY A 202 -13.83 8.00 -27.70
C GLY A 202 -14.51 7.45 -26.45
N GLU A 203 -15.82 7.31 -26.48
CA GLU A 203 -16.64 6.78 -25.39
C GLU A 203 -16.57 5.25 -25.37
N TYR A 204 -16.48 4.69 -24.13
CA TYR A 204 -16.54 3.24 -23.95
C TYR A 204 -17.86 2.68 -24.49
N LYS A 205 -17.77 1.64 -25.27
CA LYS A 205 -18.93 0.85 -25.74
C LYS A 205 -18.93 -0.48 -25.01
N GLU A 206 -20.10 -0.89 -24.54
CA GLU A 206 -20.26 -2.13 -23.79
C GLU A 206 -19.56 -3.31 -24.48
N ASN A 207 -18.73 -4.01 -23.70
CA ASN A 207 -17.94 -5.14 -24.16
C ASN A 207 -17.95 -6.26 -23.12
N LYS A 208 -18.59 -7.39 -23.45
CA LYS A 208 -18.73 -8.54 -22.55
C LYS A 208 -17.38 -9.16 -22.13
N THR A 209 -16.36 -9.07 -22.98
CA THR A 209 -15.01 -9.60 -22.69
C THR A 209 -14.21 -8.65 -21.81
N PHE A 210 -14.46 -7.33 -21.94
CA PHE A 210 -13.76 -6.27 -21.23
C PHE A 210 -14.77 -5.34 -20.52
N PRO A 211 -15.48 -5.82 -19.49
CA PRO A 211 -16.57 -5.09 -18.86
C PRO A 211 -16.11 -3.95 -17.95
N LEU A 212 -14.84 -3.93 -17.55
CA LEU A 212 -14.27 -2.90 -16.69
C LEU A 212 -13.44 -1.93 -17.52
N TYR A 213 -13.49 -0.64 -17.18
CA TYR A 213 -12.75 0.36 -17.92
C TYR A 213 -12.34 1.56 -17.08
N VAL A 214 -11.32 2.26 -17.55
CA VAL A 214 -10.95 3.62 -17.16
C VAL A 214 -11.18 4.51 -18.36
N GLN A 215 -12.05 5.50 -18.23
CA GLN A 215 -12.39 6.48 -19.26
C GLN A 215 -11.71 7.80 -18.98
N ARG A 216 -11.08 8.40 -19.99
CA ARG A 216 -10.69 9.81 -19.92
C ARG A 216 -11.79 10.67 -20.53
N ILE A 217 -12.25 11.65 -19.76
CA ILE A 217 -13.30 12.60 -20.16
C ILE A 217 -12.78 14.03 -19.96
N GLU A 218 -12.97 14.87 -20.95
CA GLU A 218 -12.69 16.30 -20.89
C GLU A 218 -14.00 17.07 -20.77
N CYS A 219 -14.17 17.82 -19.69
CA CYS A 219 -15.41 18.55 -19.42
C CYS A 219 -15.16 19.70 -18.45
N SER A 220 -16.16 20.55 -18.29
CA SER A 220 -16.39 21.33 -17.07
C SER A 220 -17.48 20.68 -16.25
N PHE A 221 -17.55 20.93 -14.96
CA PHE A 221 -18.55 20.30 -14.10
C PHE A 221 -18.91 21.17 -12.89
N GLU A 222 -20.11 20.91 -12.35
CA GLU A 222 -20.64 21.51 -11.14
C GLU A 222 -21.42 20.49 -10.33
N LEU A 223 -21.22 20.49 -9.00
CA LEU A 223 -21.91 19.58 -8.08
C LEU A 223 -23.40 19.91 -8.05
N LYS A 224 -24.25 18.90 -8.13
CA LYS A 224 -25.69 19.04 -7.98
C LYS A 224 -26.06 19.32 -6.52
N ASP A 225 -27.14 20.03 -6.32
CA ASP A 225 -27.65 20.30 -4.98
C ASP A 225 -28.00 19.01 -4.21
N GLY A 226 -27.59 18.95 -2.96
CA GLY A 226 -27.82 17.81 -2.08
C GLY A 226 -26.84 16.64 -2.23
N TYR A 227 -25.95 16.66 -3.22
CA TYR A 227 -24.93 15.63 -3.42
C TYR A 227 -23.61 15.96 -2.73
N LEU A 228 -22.81 14.92 -2.46
CA LEU A 228 -21.46 15.07 -1.89
C LEU A 228 -20.40 15.09 -2.99
N PRO A 229 -19.38 15.94 -2.86
CA PRO A 229 -18.32 16.03 -3.85
C PRO A 229 -17.43 14.77 -3.80
N MET A 230 -17.12 14.19 -4.96
CA MET A 230 -16.31 12.98 -5.08
C MET A 230 -15.12 13.13 -6.02
N ILE A 231 -15.01 14.22 -6.76
CA ILE A 231 -13.94 14.43 -7.74
C ILE A 231 -12.75 15.09 -7.09
N GLN A 232 -11.57 14.51 -7.31
CA GLN A 232 -10.27 15.11 -7.02
C GLN A 232 -9.44 15.16 -8.31
N ILE A 233 -8.75 16.26 -8.55
CA ILE A 233 -7.79 16.36 -9.64
C ILE A 233 -6.39 16.15 -9.07
N LYS A 234 -5.76 15.03 -9.41
CA LYS A 234 -4.41 14.67 -8.96
C LYS A 234 -3.35 15.35 -9.84
N GLY A 235 -2.17 15.51 -9.26
CA GLY A 235 -1.05 16.15 -9.93
C GLY A 235 -0.75 17.53 -9.35
N LYS A 236 -0.16 18.40 -10.15
CA LYS A 236 0.09 19.81 -9.81
C LYS A 236 -0.71 20.73 -10.75
N PRO A 237 -2.03 20.67 -10.75
CA PRO A 237 -2.79 21.63 -11.52
C PRO A 237 -2.69 22.98 -10.81
N LEU A 238 -2.37 24.02 -11.56
CA LEU A 238 -2.19 25.40 -11.04
C LEU A 238 -3.40 25.92 -10.24
N HIS A 239 -4.58 25.33 -10.46
CA HIS A 239 -5.86 25.86 -9.94
C HIS A 239 -6.53 24.97 -8.88
N PHE A 240 -6.01 23.74 -8.62
CA PHE A 240 -6.65 22.79 -7.74
C PHE A 240 -5.66 22.20 -6.72
N LYS A 241 -6.14 21.91 -5.51
CA LYS A 241 -5.38 21.16 -4.52
C LYS A 241 -5.63 19.66 -4.73
N GLY A 242 -4.57 18.87 -4.85
CA GLY A 242 -4.67 17.46 -5.20
C GLY A 242 -5.41 16.54 -4.22
N ASN A 243 -5.68 17.03 -3.01
CA ASN A 243 -6.41 16.34 -1.95
C ASN A 243 -7.78 16.96 -1.64
N GLU A 244 -8.24 17.94 -2.43
CA GLU A 244 -9.52 18.61 -2.25
C GLU A 244 -10.59 17.92 -3.11
N TYR A 245 -11.75 17.65 -2.51
CA TYR A 245 -12.94 17.23 -3.24
C TYR A 245 -13.64 18.46 -3.82
N LEU A 246 -13.76 18.48 -5.14
CA LEU A 246 -14.18 19.65 -5.90
C LEU A 246 -15.69 19.71 -6.08
N GLN A 247 -16.28 20.85 -5.74
CA GLN A 247 -17.68 21.15 -6.05
C GLN A 247 -17.85 21.55 -7.52
N ASN A 248 -16.86 22.19 -8.13
CA ASN A 248 -16.90 22.59 -9.53
C ASN A 248 -15.51 22.67 -10.14
N SER A 249 -15.43 22.73 -11.45
CA SER A 249 -14.20 22.89 -12.21
C SER A 249 -13.73 24.35 -12.34
N LYS A 250 -14.34 25.30 -11.62
CA LYS A 250 -14.06 26.75 -11.72
C LYS A 250 -14.19 27.30 -13.16
N GLY A 251 -15.12 26.75 -13.93
CA GLY A 251 -15.29 27.08 -15.34
C GLY A 251 -14.22 26.54 -16.28
N LEU A 252 -13.23 25.84 -15.76
CA LEU A 252 -12.14 25.27 -16.57
C LEU A 252 -12.54 23.94 -17.20
N ARG A 253 -12.09 23.71 -18.42
CA ARG A 253 -12.12 22.36 -19.01
C ARG A 253 -10.97 21.55 -18.43
N VAL A 254 -11.30 20.41 -17.85
CA VAL A 254 -10.33 19.51 -17.22
C VAL A 254 -10.45 18.10 -17.79
N VAL A 255 -9.34 17.40 -17.87
CA VAL A 255 -9.34 15.97 -18.22
C VAL A 255 -9.33 15.15 -16.95
N LEU A 256 -10.35 14.30 -16.79
CA LEU A 256 -10.50 13.37 -15.67
C LEU A 256 -10.29 11.95 -16.18
N SER A 257 -9.52 11.14 -15.44
CA SER A 257 -9.44 9.69 -15.61
C SER A 257 -10.33 9.06 -14.55
N LEU A 258 -11.38 8.36 -14.97
CA LEU A 258 -12.42 7.80 -14.10
C LEU A 258 -12.59 6.31 -14.37
N THR A 259 -12.70 5.51 -13.33
CA THR A 259 -13.16 4.12 -13.46
C THR A 259 -14.63 4.11 -13.92
N ASN A 260 -15.12 2.98 -14.40
CA ASN A 260 -16.54 2.84 -14.72
C ASN A 260 -17.45 3.23 -13.54
N ILE A 261 -17.09 2.84 -12.32
CA ILE A 261 -17.84 3.18 -11.10
C ILE A 261 -17.78 4.69 -10.83
N ASP A 262 -16.58 5.28 -10.88
CA ASP A 262 -16.42 6.72 -10.68
C ASP A 262 -17.17 7.54 -11.74
N LEU A 263 -17.22 7.07 -12.99
CA LEU A 263 -17.93 7.76 -14.06
C LEU A 263 -19.44 7.75 -13.85
N GLU A 264 -20.00 6.65 -13.38
CA GLU A 264 -21.42 6.57 -13.01
C GLU A 264 -21.76 7.51 -11.86
N LEU A 265 -20.99 7.47 -10.77
CA LEU A 265 -21.14 8.40 -9.66
C LEU A 265 -20.94 9.85 -10.08
N PHE A 266 -20.03 10.12 -11.00
CA PHE A 266 -19.81 11.46 -11.52
C PHE A 266 -21.03 11.96 -12.30
N LYS A 267 -21.63 11.13 -13.15
CA LYS A 267 -22.88 11.44 -13.85
C LYS A 267 -24.06 11.66 -12.87
N GLU A 268 -24.10 10.89 -11.78
CA GLU A 268 -25.11 11.03 -10.76
C GLU A 268 -24.97 12.34 -9.96
N HIS A 269 -23.76 12.65 -9.48
CA HIS A 269 -23.51 13.73 -8.53
C HIS A 269 -23.32 15.11 -9.17
N TYR A 270 -22.93 15.17 -10.46
CA TYR A 270 -22.55 16.44 -11.09
C TYR A 270 -23.34 16.74 -12.36
N HIS A 271 -23.54 18.03 -12.60
CA HIS A 271 -23.84 18.55 -13.93
C HIS A 271 -22.55 18.57 -14.75
N ILE A 272 -22.50 17.76 -15.80
CA ILE A 272 -21.33 17.65 -16.70
C ILE A 272 -21.58 18.56 -17.90
N ILE A 273 -20.69 19.51 -18.10
CA ILE A 273 -20.86 20.58 -19.10
C ILE A 273 -19.90 20.31 -20.26
N ASN A 274 -20.46 20.22 -21.47
CA ASN A 274 -19.74 20.00 -22.74
C ASN A 274 -18.75 18.81 -22.67
N PRO A 275 -19.21 17.59 -22.32
CA PRO A 275 -18.35 16.43 -22.21
C PRO A 275 -17.77 16.02 -23.56
N ARG A 276 -16.48 15.70 -23.58
CA ARG A 276 -15.80 15.05 -24.68
C ARG A 276 -15.13 13.78 -24.14
N TYR A 277 -15.61 12.63 -24.55
CA TYR A 277 -14.98 11.36 -24.25
C TYR A 277 -13.72 11.23 -25.12
N VAL A 278 -12.56 11.20 -24.47
CA VAL A 278 -11.26 11.25 -25.17
C VAL A 278 -10.85 9.86 -25.60
N ASP A 279 -10.62 8.99 -24.66
CA ASP A 279 -10.20 7.60 -24.84
C ASP A 279 -10.21 6.87 -23.50
N GLY A 280 -9.70 5.65 -23.49
CA GLY A 280 -9.54 4.90 -22.24
C GLY A 280 -8.89 3.55 -22.42
N PHE A 281 -8.92 2.80 -21.31
CA PHE A 281 -8.42 1.43 -21.25
C PHE A 281 -9.48 0.52 -20.64
N MET A 282 -9.73 -0.61 -21.28
CA MET A 282 -10.68 -1.61 -20.81
C MET A 282 -10.00 -2.90 -20.41
N PHE A 283 -10.59 -3.60 -19.45
CA PHE A 283 -10.00 -4.75 -18.76
C PHE A 283 -10.95 -5.94 -18.75
N LYS A 284 -10.36 -7.13 -18.76
CA LYS A 284 -11.07 -8.35 -18.37
C LYS A 284 -11.37 -8.29 -16.87
N GLY A 285 -12.47 -8.90 -16.46
CA GLY A 285 -12.86 -9.00 -15.08
C GLY A 285 -12.87 -10.44 -14.59
N ALA A 286 -12.55 -10.65 -13.31
CA ALA A 286 -12.69 -11.90 -12.59
C ALA A 286 -13.20 -11.63 -11.17
N TYR A 287 -13.96 -12.59 -10.62
CA TYR A 287 -14.39 -12.65 -9.23
C TYR A 287 -13.36 -13.37 -8.39
#